data_791a6ea2b1dfb463497dffe3ae3630b9
#
_entry.id   791a6ea2b1dfb463497dffe3ae3630b9
#
_cell.length_a   1.000
_cell.length_b   1.000
_cell.length_c   1.000
_cell.angle_alpha   90.00
_cell.angle_beta   90.00
_cell.angle_gamma   90.00
#
_symmetry.space_group_name_H-M   'P 1'
#
loop_
_entity.id
_entity.type
_entity.pdbx_description
1 polymer ?
#
loop_
_entity_poly.entity_id
_entity_poly.type
_entity_poly.pdbx_seq_one_letter_code
_entity_poly.pdbx_strand_id
1 'polypeptide(L)'
;ICPECLPKLKPVTAPWCMRCGKKLAEEREYCGDCMHREHKYDRARTLYEYRDVAPSIYRFKYSGRQEYGDFFGEEMARLLGDFIGRVRPDVIVPVPLYRGKLRKRGYNQAACLARALGRSLELPVDEKLVKRVRNTAPMKHLNPTERQNNLKKAFIIGRNDVKLYDRIILVDDIYTTGTTLDEIAALLKEHGVSKVYCVTLACGSGV
;
A
#
# COMPACT_ATOMS: atom_id res chain seq x y z
N ILE A 1 0.32 -13.74 -15.54
CA ILE A 1 1.73 -13.53 -15.96
C ILE A 1 2.16 -14.76 -16.74
N CYS A 2 2.92 -14.57 -17.84
CA CYS A 2 3.42 -15.71 -18.63
C CYS A 2 4.50 -16.52 -17.88
N PRO A 3 4.68 -17.81 -18.22
CA PRO A 3 5.68 -18.66 -17.58
C PRO A 3 7.11 -18.12 -17.62
N GLU A 4 7.46 -17.36 -18.66
CA GLU A 4 8.79 -16.74 -18.80
C GLU A 4 9.03 -15.55 -17.87
N CYS A 5 7.94 -14.85 -17.47
CA CYS A 5 8.03 -13.69 -16.58
C CYS A 5 7.95 -14.09 -15.10
N LEU A 6 7.28 -15.19 -14.78
CA LEU A 6 7.08 -15.63 -13.41
C LEU A 6 8.41 -15.87 -12.64
N PRO A 7 9.44 -16.54 -13.21
CA PRO A 7 10.71 -16.75 -12.52
C PRO A 7 11.52 -15.47 -12.28
N LYS A 8 11.18 -14.38 -12.98
CA LYS A 8 11.84 -13.07 -12.82
C LYS A 8 11.31 -12.28 -11.64
N LEU A 9 10.16 -12.68 -11.11
CA LEU A 9 9.58 -12.07 -9.93
C LEU A 9 10.31 -12.56 -8.69
N LYS A 10 11.09 -11.68 -8.06
CA LYS A 10 11.85 -12.00 -6.84
C LYS A 10 11.20 -11.32 -5.64
N PRO A 11 10.45 -12.07 -4.82
CA PRO A 11 9.88 -11.50 -3.61
C PRO A 11 10.96 -10.96 -2.67
N VAL A 12 10.63 -9.92 -1.92
CA VAL A 12 11.49 -9.41 -0.86
C VAL A 12 11.60 -10.46 0.25
N THR A 13 12.81 -10.96 0.45
CA THR A 13 13.17 -11.89 1.53
C THR A 13 13.92 -11.18 2.63
N ALA A 14 14.08 -11.80 3.80
CA ALA A 14 14.91 -11.29 4.88
C ALA A 14 16.37 -11.06 4.41
N PRO A 15 17.08 -10.08 4.98
CA PRO A 15 16.57 -9.14 5.97
C PRO A 15 15.73 -8.02 5.35
N TRP A 16 14.70 -7.59 6.06
CA TRP A 16 13.85 -6.45 5.67
C TRP A 16 13.65 -5.49 6.85
N CYS A 17 13.37 -4.24 6.54
CA CYS A 17 13.07 -3.22 7.53
C CYS A 17 11.81 -3.61 8.34
N MET A 18 11.92 -3.67 9.66
CA MET A 18 10.84 -4.07 10.56
C MET A 18 9.66 -3.10 10.54
N ARG A 19 9.86 -1.86 10.09
CA ARG A 19 8.83 -0.84 9.98
C ARG A 19 8.16 -0.80 8.61
N CYS A 20 8.92 -0.61 7.54
CA CYS A 20 8.36 -0.38 6.20
C CYS A 20 8.40 -1.61 5.26
N GLY A 21 9.10 -2.69 5.64
CA GLY A 21 9.20 -3.91 4.86
C GLY A 21 10.10 -3.84 3.63
N LYS A 22 10.85 -2.74 3.41
CA LYS A 22 11.87 -2.68 2.36
C LYS A 22 12.98 -3.69 2.61
N LYS A 23 13.52 -4.28 1.53
CA LYS A 23 14.72 -5.13 1.62
C LYS A 23 15.88 -4.35 2.22
N LEU A 24 16.66 -5.01 3.06
CA LEU A 24 17.90 -4.50 3.61
C LEU A 24 19.09 -5.22 2.97
N ALA A 25 20.19 -4.48 2.80
CA ALA A 25 21.44 -5.06 2.31
C ALA A 25 22.18 -5.84 3.39
N GLU A 26 21.97 -5.46 4.65
CA GLU A 26 22.63 -6.01 5.84
C GLU A 26 21.61 -6.32 6.93
N GLU A 27 21.99 -7.15 7.89
CA GLU A 27 21.17 -7.47 9.06
C GLU A 27 21.08 -6.25 9.99
N ARG A 28 19.93 -5.57 9.97
CA ARG A 28 19.57 -4.44 10.84
C ARG A 28 18.05 -4.34 10.97
N GLU A 29 17.58 -3.69 12.02
CA GLU A 29 16.13 -3.59 12.27
C GLU A 29 15.43 -2.62 11.30
N TYR A 30 16.04 -1.47 10.99
CA TYR A 30 15.42 -0.40 10.23
C TYR A 30 16.29 0.04 9.05
N CYS A 31 15.63 0.43 7.95
CA CYS A 31 16.31 1.11 6.84
C CYS A 31 16.65 2.56 7.22
N GLY A 32 17.54 3.20 6.44
CA GLY A 32 17.95 4.59 6.69
C GLY A 32 16.79 5.57 6.84
N ASP A 33 15.75 5.44 5.97
CA ASP A 33 14.56 6.30 6.07
C ASP A 33 13.83 6.13 7.42
N CYS A 34 13.62 4.88 7.87
CA CYS A 34 12.88 4.58 9.08
C CYS A 34 13.67 4.83 10.38
N MET A 35 15.00 4.96 10.30
CA MET A 35 15.82 5.39 11.44
C MET A 35 15.60 6.87 11.79
N HIS A 36 15.29 7.69 10.77
CA HIS A 36 15.15 9.15 10.92
C HIS A 36 13.70 9.64 10.79
N ARG A 37 12.74 8.72 10.57
CA ARG A 37 11.35 9.07 10.37
C ARG A 37 10.42 8.14 11.13
N GLU A 38 9.55 8.72 11.95
CA GLU A 38 8.41 8.03 12.51
C GLU A 38 7.28 7.93 11.51
N HIS A 39 6.71 6.72 11.39
CA HIS A 39 5.51 6.46 10.62
C HIS A 39 4.27 6.41 11.52
N LYS A 40 3.13 6.80 10.95
CA LYS A 40 1.83 6.76 11.66
C LYS A 40 1.19 5.37 11.60
N TYR A 41 1.51 4.56 10.59
CA TYR A 41 1.15 3.15 10.56
C TYR A 41 2.07 2.32 11.49
N ASP A 42 1.59 1.17 11.94
CA ASP A 42 2.31 0.34 12.91
C ASP A 42 3.42 -0.48 12.24
N ARG A 43 3.11 -1.19 11.15
CA ARG A 43 4.07 -1.95 10.34
C ARG A 43 3.62 -2.05 8.89
N ALA A 44 4.59 -2.19 7.99
CA ALA A 44 4.31 -2.47 6.59
C ALA A 44 5.12 -3.69 6.09
N ARG A 45 4.63 -4.31 5.02
CA ARG A 45 5.32 -5.32 4.22
C ARG A 45 5.17 -4.97 2.75
N THR A 46 6.22 -5.24 2.00
CA THR A 46 6.20 -5.11 0.55
C THR A 46 6.55 -6.44 -0.09
N LEU A 47 5.93 -6.71 -1.23
CA LEU A 47 6.11 -8.01 -1.89
C LEU A 47 7.35 -8.04 -2.76
N TYR A 48 7.58 -6.99 -3.57
CA TYR A 48 8.67 -6.93 -4.54
C TYR A 48 9.48 -5.63 -4.45
N GLU A 49 10.71 -5.64 -4.95
CA GLU A 49 11.39 -4.41 -5.32
C GLU A 49 10.80 -3.87 -6.64
N TYR A 50 10.59 -2.57 -6.74
CA TYR A 50 9.94 -1.95 -7.91
C TYR A 50 10.66 -2.30 -9.23
N ARG A 51 12.01 -2.35 -9.24
CA ARG A 51 12.81 -2.69 -10.42
C ARG A 51 12.44 -4.04 -11.04
N ASP A 52 12.04 -5.02 -10.22
CA ASP A 52 11.74 -6.37 -10.67
C ASP A 52 10.34 -6.49 -11.28
N VAL A 53 9.43 -5.57 -10.94
CA VAL A 53 8.01 -5.59 -11.37
C VAL A 53 7.58 -4.36 -12.15
N ALA A 54 8.47 -3.40 -12.40
CA ALA A 54 8.14 -2.12 -13.03
C ALA A 54 7.38 -2.26 -14.37
N PRO A 55 7.75 -3.16 -15.30
CA PRO A 55 6.99 -3.34 -16.54
C PRO A 55 5.56 -3.83 -16.30
N SER A 56 5.37 -4.72 -15.34
CA SER A 56 4.05 -5.25 -14.97
C SER A 56 3.19 -4.18 -14.31
N ILE A 57 3.76 -3.40 -13.39
CA ILE A 57 3.07 -2.27 -12.76
C ILE A 57 2.72 -1.19 -13.79
N TYR A 58 3.58 -0.93 -14.77
CA TYR A 58 3.27 0.01 -15.85
C TYR A 58 2.05 -0.44 -16.65
N ARG A 59 1.99 -1.70 -17.09
CA ARG A 59 0.85 -2.27 -17.80
C ARG A 59 -0.41 -2.26 -16.94
N PHE A 60 -0.30 -2.61 -15.68
CA PHE A 60 -1.38 -2.55 -14.70
C PHE A 60 -1.91 -1.12 -14.50
N LYS A 61 -1.07 -0.08 -14.60
CA LYS A 61 -1.49 1.32 -14.42
C LYS A 61 -2.01 1.99 -15.70
N TYR A 62 -1.50 1.60 -16.85
CA TYR A 62 -1.67 2.41 -18.07
C TYR A 62 -2.16 1.65 -19.30
N SER A 63 -2.18 0.32 -19.27
CA SER A 63 -2.61 -0.51 -20.41
C SER A 63 -3.93 -1.23 -20.17
N GLY A 64 -4.72 -0.82 -19.17
CA GLY A 64 -6.04 -1.42 -18.88
C GLY A 64 -6.03 -2.87 -18.40
N ARG A 65 -4.88 -3.39 -18.03
CA ARG A 65 -4.68 -4.81 -17.66
C ARG A 65 -5.07 -5.08 -16.21
N GLN A 66 -6.37 -5.12 -15.93
CA GLN A 66 -6.90 -5.34 -14.58
C GLN A 66 -6.59 -6.74 -14.03
N GLU A 67 -6.44 -7.73 -14.90
CA GLU A 67 -6.08 -9.11 -14.55
C GLU A 67 -4.77 -9.25 -13.76
N TYR A 68 -3.88 -8.25 -13.84
CA TYR A 68 -2.71 -8.18 -12.96
C TYR A 68 -3.10 -8.03 -11.48
N GLY A 69 -4.25 -7.43 -11.20
CA GLY A 69 -4.77 -7.28 -9.84
C GLY A 69 -5.09 -8.61 -9.19
N ASP A 70 -5.69 -9.55 -9.93
CA ASP A 70 -6.00 -10.88 -9.43
C ASP A 70 -4.71 -11.66 -9.17
N PHE A 71 -3.83 -11.75 -10.16
CA PHE A 71 -2.55 -12.43 -10.00
C PHE A 71 -1.72 -11.89 -8.81
N PHE A 72 -1.50 -10.58 -8.77
CA PHE A 72 -0.67 -10.00 -7.70
C PHE A 72 -1.35 -10.02 -6.33
N GLY A 73 -2.68 -9.93 -6.27
CA GLY A 73 -3.42 -10.06 -5.02
C GLY A 73 -3.32 -11.48 -4.44
N GLU A 74 -3.38 -12.51 -5.29
CA GLU A 74 -3.15 -13.90 -4.90
C GLU A 74 -1.71 -14.13 -4.44
N GLU A 75 -0.71 -13.57 -5.15
CA GLU A 75 0.70 -13.62 -4.73
C GLU A 75 0.92 -12.91 -3.39
N MET A 76 0.26 -11.77 -3.16
CA MET A 76 0.29 -11.09 -1.85
C MET A 76 -0.31 -11.98 -0.75
N ALA A 77 -1.41 -12.66 -1.02
CA ALA A 77 -2.01 -13.59 -0.06
C ALA A 77 -1.06 -14.75 0.26
N ARG A 78 -0.47 -15.34 -0.77
CA ARG A 78 0.45 -16.49 -0.64
C ARG A 78 1.72 -16.14 0.14
N LEU A 79 2.32 -14.97 -0.10
CA LEU A 79 3.64 -14.61 0.41
C LEU A 79 3.60 -13.69 1.65
N LEU A 80 2.53 -12.92 1.83
CA LEU A 80 2.33 -12.04 2.97
C LEU A 80 1.23 -12.54 3.93
N GLY A 81 0.61 -13.68 3.62
CA GLY A 81 -0.48 -14.26 4.42
C GLY A 81 -0.12 -14.49 5.88
N ASP A 82 1.10 -14.97 6.16
CA ASP A 82 1.59 -15.15 7.53
C ASP A 82 1.69 -13.81 8.30
N PHE A 83 2.12 -12.76 7.64
CA PHE A 83 2.15 -11.43 8.25
C PHE A 83 0.74 -10.94 8.53
N ILE A 84 -0.17 -11.07 7.55
CA ILE A 84 -1.56 -10.66 7.66
C ILE A 84 -2.29 -11.45 8.76
N GLY A 85 -2.11 -12.77 8.80
CA GLY A 85 -2.69 -13.64 9.81
C GLY A 85 -2.23 -13.30 11.24
N ARG A 86 -0.95 -12.91 11.40
CA ARG A 86 -0.42 -12.50 12.72
C ARG A 86 -1.00 -11.18 13.21
N VAL A 87 -1.25 -10.22 12.35
CA VAL A 87 -1.79 -8.90 12.74
C VAL A 87 -3.31 -8.92 12.92
N ARG A 88 -4.01 -9.95 12.42
CA ARG A 88 -5.45 -10.19 12.57
C ARG A 88 -6.29 -8.94 12.25
N PRO A 89 -6.28 -8.46 11.01
CA PRO A 89 -7.04 -7.29 10.63
C PRO A 89 -8.54 -7.60 10.58
N ASP A 90 -9.37 -6.61 10.90
CA ASP A 90 -10.83 -6.70 10.75
C ASP A 90 -11.24 -6.46 9.29
N VAL A 91 -10.45 -5.66 8.55
CA VAL A 91 -10.79 -5.23 7.20
C VAL A 91 -9.56 -4.85 6.39
N ILE A 92 -9.65 -5.05 5.08
CA ILE A 92 -8.69 -4.56 4.10
C ILE A 92 -9.25 -3.27 3.48
N VAL A 93 -8.42 -2.21 3.47
CA VAL A 93 -8.80 -0.91 2.90
C VAL A 93 -7.81 -0.53 1.81
N PRO A 94 -8.23 -0.45 0.55
CA PRO A 94 -7.36 0.01 -0.53
C PRO A 94 -7.11 1.52 -0.46
N VAL A 95 -5.88 1.94 -0.72
CA VAL A 95 -5.55 3.37 -0.88
C VAL A 95 -6.35 3.95 -2.05
N PRO A 96 -7.16 5.01 -1.80
CA PRO A 96 -8.03 5.54 -2.84
C PRO A 96 -7.28 6.40 -3.86
N LEU A 97 -7.67 6.27 -5.13
CA LEU A 97 -7.24 7.18 -6.17
C LEU A 97 -8.08 8.47 -6.18
N TYR A 98 -7.45 9.58 -6.59
CA TYR A 98 -8.18 10.81 -6.91
C TYR A 98 -9.10 10.59 -8.13
N ARG A 99 -10.31 11.17 -8.09
CA ARG A 99 -11.34 10.99 -9.14
C ARG A 99 -10.85 11.20 -10.56
N GLY A 100 -10.01 12.21 -10.79
CA GLY A 100 -9.45 12.48 -12.12
C GLY A 100 -8.52 11.36 -12.61
N LYS A 101 -7.71 10.78 -11.72
CA LYS A 101 -6.88 9.61 -12.05
C LYS A 101 -7.72 8.36 -12.26
N LEU A 102 -8.77 8.17 -11.46
CA LEU A 102 -9.69 7.05 -11.59
C LEU A 102 -10.41 7.09 -12.96
N ARG A 103 -10.91 8.25 -13.38
CA ARG A 103 -11.52 8.43 -14.70
C ARG A 103 -10.56 8.11 -15.84
N LYS A 104 -9.29 8.55 -15.74
CA LYS A 104 -8.27 8.31 -16.77
C LYS A 104 -7.84 6.84 -16.84
N ARG A 105 -7.77 6.14 -15.70
CA ARG A 105 -7.30 4.74 -15.61
C ARG A 105 -8.42 3.71 -15.75
N GLY A 106 -9.66 4.10 -15.46
CA GLY A 106 -10.83 3.23 -15.43
C GLY A 106 -11.01 2.45 -14.13
N TYR A 107 -9.93 2.26 -13.34
CA TYR A 107 -9.96 1.49 -12.10
C TYR A 107 -8.89 1.93 -11.10
N ASN A 108 -9.05 1.51 -9.84
CA ASN A 108 -8.07 1.69 -8.78
C ASN A 108 -7.26 0.40 -8.61
N GLN A 109 -5.95 0.47 -8.84
CA GLN A 109 -5.03 -0.67 -8.73
C GLN A 109 -5.03 -1.27 -7.31
N ALA A 110 -4.97 -0.42 -6.30
CA ALA A 110 -5.02 -0.87 -4.91
C ALA A 110 -6.33 -1.60 -4.59
N ALA A 111 -7.46 -1.17 -5.18
CA ALA A 111 -8.75 -1.86 -5.01
C ALA A 111 -8.77 -3.24 -5.71
N CYS A 112 -8.17 -3.37 -6.89
CA CYS A 112 -8.04 -4.67 -7.55
C CYS A 112 -7.20 -5.64 -6.69
N LEU A 113 -6.04 -5.19 -6.19
CA LEU A 113 -5.20 -5.97 -5.28
C LEU A 113 -5.95 -6.35 -4.01
N ALA A 114 -6.62 -5.40 -3.37
CA ALA A 114 -7.36 -5.60 -2.12
C ALA A 114 -8.49 -6.64 -2.28
N ARG A 115 -9.25 -6.57 -3.39
CA ARG A 115 -10.32 -7.56 -3.67
C ARG A 115 -9.77 -8.96 -3.85
N ALA A 116 -8.70 -9.14 -4.61
CA ALA A 116 -8.08 -10.45 -4.80
C ALA A 116 -7.49 -10.99 -3.49
N LEU A 117 -6.76 -10.14 -2.75
CA LEU A 117 -6.22 -10.46 -1.43
C LEU A 117 -7.32 -10.87 -0.44
N GLY A 118 -8.41 -10.08 -0.40
CA GLY A 118 -9.55 -10.36 0.48
C GLY A 118 -10.26 -11.68 0.15
N ARG A 119 -10.44 -11.99 -1.15
CA ARG A 119 -10.98 -13.30 -1.56
C ARG A 119 -10.09 -14.45 -1.12
N SER A 120 -8.77 -14.33 -1.30
CA SER A 120 -7.82 -15.41 -0.97
C SER A 120 -7.65 -15.64 0.53
N LEU A 121 -7.85 -14.62 1.36
CA LEU A 121 -7.69 -14.68 2.82
C LEU A 121 -9.02 -14.66 3.58
N GLU A 122 -10.15 -14.65 2.86
CA GLU A 122 -11.52 -14.56 3.45
C GLU A 122 -11.70 -13.33 4.36
N LEU A 123 -11.04 -12.21 4.00
CA LEU A 123 -11.12 -10.95 4.74
C LEU A 123 -12.04 -9.95 4.02
N PRO A 124 -12.87 -9.21 4.77
CA PRO A 124 -13.71 -8.16 4.20
C PRO A 124 -12.86 -7.03 3.60
N VAL A 125 -13.38 -6.41 2.53
CA VAL A 125 -12.74 -5.28 1.87
C VAL A 125 -13.69 -4.07 1.88
N ASP A 126 -13.24 -2.94 2.46
CA ASP A 126 -14.01 -1.69 2.42
C ASP A 126 -13.32 -0.64 1.52
N GLU A 127 -13.78 -0.55 0.29
CA GLU A 127 -13.28 0.44 -0.70
C GLU A 127 -13.82 1.86 -0.47
N LYS A 128 -14.79 2.02 0.43
CA LYS A 128 -15.49 3.30 0.66
C LYS A 128 -15.11 3.97 1.98
N LEU A 129 -14.39 3.26 2.85
CA LEU A 129 -14.02 3.76 4.17
C LEU A 129 -13.18 5.05 4.08
N VAL A 130 -12.23 5.11 3.15
CA VAL A 130 -11.38 6.28 2.92
C VAL A 130 -11.62 6.83 1.52
N LYS A 131 -11.74 8.15 1.39
CA LYS A 131 -11.87 8.85 0.10
C LYS A 131 -10.75 9.85 -0.09
N ARG A 132 -10.24 9.96 -1.31
CA ARG A 132 -9.28 10.99 -1.70
C ARG A 132 -10.00 12.16 -2.35
N VAL A 133 -9.97 13.33 -1.69
CA VAL A 133 -10.71 14.53 -2.10
C VAL A 133 -9.85 15.55 -2.84
N ARG A 134 -8.52 15.49 -2.72
CA ARG A 134 -7.61 16.41 -3.40
C ARG A 134 -6.68 15.69 -4.36
N ASN A 135 -6.44 16.35 -5.50
CA ASN A 135 -5.35 15.96 -6.40
C ASN A 135 -4.06 16.61 -5.87
N THR A 136 -3.27 15.86 -5.13
CA THR A 136 -1.95 16.33 -4.74
C THR A 136 -1.02 16.29 -5.95
N ALA A 137 -0.38 17.42 -6.25
CA ALA A 137 0.61 17.53 -7.32
C ALA A 137 1.73 16.47 -7.15
N PRO A 138 2.37 16.03 -8.25
CA PRO A 138 3.53 15.15 -8.14
C PRO A 138 4.57 15.79 -7.21
N MET A 139 5.01 15.06 -6.19
CA MET A 139 5.90 15.57 -5.15
C MET A 139 7.31 15.94 -5.63
N LYS A 140 7.62 15.80 -6.93
CA LYS A 140 8.94 16.04 -7.50
C LYS A 140 9.43 17.49 -7.35
N HIS A 141 8.53 18.45 -7.15
CA HIS A 141 8.85 19.89 -7.12
C HIS A 141 8.52 20.57 -5.78
N LEU A 142 8.15 19.82 -4.74
CA LEU A 142 7.77 20.39 -3.46
C LEU A 142 8.87 20.15 -2.41
N ASN A 143 9.13 21.17 -1.58
CA ASN A 143 10.00 21.03 -0.42
C ASN A 143 9.34 20.16 0.68
N PRO A 144 10.06 19.69 1.72
CA PRO A 144 9.51 18.79 2.73
C PRO A 144 8.26 19.33 3.46
N THR A 145 8.24 20.63 3.76
CA THR A 145 7.13 21.30 4.44
C THR A 145 5.91 21.42 3.52
N GLU A 146 6.12 21.75 2.26
CA GLU A 146 5.06 21.78 1.24
C GLU A 146 4.49 20.40 0.95
N ARG A 147 5.33 19.33 0.97
CA ARG A 147 4.88 17.94 0.86
C ARG A 147 3.93 17.57 1.99
N GLN A 148 4.29 17.94 3.20
CA GLN A 148 3.47 17.67 4.39
C GLN A 148 2.16 18.48 4.38
N ASN A 149 2.19 19.74 3.99
CA ASN A 149 1.00 20.60 3.89
C ASN A 149 0.10 20.25 2.70
N ASN A 150 0.66 19.78 1.60
CA ASN A 150 -0.09 19.40 0.40
C ASN A 150 -0.89 18.09 0.58
N LEU A 151 -0.44 17.21 1.47
CA LEU A 151 -1.15 15.97 1.82
C LEU A 151 -2.15 16.16 2.97
N LYS A 152 -1.91 17.11 3.87
CA LYS A 152 -2.86 17.43 4.92
C LYS A 152 -4.23 17.70 4.30
N LYS A 153 -5.26 16.90 4.70
CA LYS A 153 -6.64 16.94 4.17
C LYS A 153 -6.81 16.43 2.73
N ALA A 154 -5.88 15.61 2.20
CA ALA A 154 -6.10 14.94 0.92
C ALA A 154 -7.08 13.75 1.03
N PHE A 155 -7.21 13.20 2.22
CA PHE A 155 -8.09 12.08 2.54
C PHE A 155 -9.13 12.45 3.56
N ILE A 156 -10.31 11.85 3.46
CA ILE A 156 -11.40 11.95 4.43
C ILE A 156 -11.99 10.57 4.68
N ILE A 157 -12.63 10.41 5.83
CA ILE A 157 -13.47 9.23 6.07
C ILE A 157 -14.70 9.32 5.19
N GLY A 158 -14.95 8.24 4.47
CA GLY A 158 -16.06 8.15 3.51
C GLY A 158 -17.39 7.70 4.12
N ARG A 159 -17.34 7.08 5.31
CA ARG A 159 -18.49 6.53 6.06
C ARG A 159 -18.27 6.76 7.55
N ASN A 160 -19.35 6.85 8.32
CA ASN A 160 -19.29 7.05 9.76
C ASN A 160 -18.96 5.77 10.55
N ASP A 161 -18.75 4.64 9.86
CA ASP A 161 -18.63 3.29 10.45
C ASP A 161 -17.19 2.91 10.80
N VAL A 162 -16.23 3.85 10.81
CA VAL A 162 -14.80 3.56 11.13
C VAL A 162 -14.66 2.93 12.51
N LYS A 163 -15.52 3.29 13.45
CA LYS A 163 -15.52 2.77 14.83
C LYS A 163 -15.78 1.27 14.94
N LEU A 164 -16.16 0.61 13.83
CA LEU A 164 -16.38 -0.83 13.78
C LEU A 164 -15.07 -1.62 13.64
N TYR A 165 -13.97 -0.94 13.31
CA TYR A 165 -12.69 -1.58 13.03
C TYR A 165 -11.63 -1.18 14.06
N ASP A 166 -11.01 -2.17 14.69
CA ASP A 166 -9.88 -1.99 15.61
C ASP A 166 -8.53 -2.06 14.86
N ARG A 167 -8.45 -2.96 13.88
CA ARG A 167 -7.23 -3.25 13.11
C ARG A 167 -7.49 -3.21 11.61
N ILE A 168 -6.78 -2.35 10.91
CA ILE A 168 -6.95 -2.17 9.47
C ILE A 168 -5.66 -2.53 8.73
N ILE A 169 -5.78 -3.21 7.59
CA ILE A 169 -4.70 -3.30 6.59
C ILE A 169 -4.98 -2.36 5.44
N LEU A 170 -4.07 -1.42 5.20
CA LEU A 170 -4.02 -0.61 3.99
C LEU A 170 -3.30 -1.36 2.87
N VAL A 171 -3.88 -1.35 1.67
CA VAL A 171 -3.27 -1.93 0.47
C VAL A 171 -2.93 -0.83 -0.52
N ASP A 172 -1.70 -0.81 -1.05
CA ASP A 172 -1.28 0.09 -2.14
C ASP A 172 -0.43 -0.66 -3.17
N ASP A 173 -0.26 -0.07 -4.36
CA ASP A 173 0.56 -0.66 -5.42
C ASP A 173 2.06 -0.40 -5.23
N ILE A 174 2.47 0.81 -4.80
CA ILE A 174 3.88 1.16 -4.64
C ILE A 174 4.10 1.95 -3.35
N TYR A 175 4.95 1.40 -2.50
CA TYR A 175 5.55 2.11 -1.38
C TYR A 175 6.75 2.95 -1.88
N THR A 176 6.73 4.24 -1.67
CA THR A 176 7.89 5.13 -1.91
C THR A 176 8.47 5.62 -0.59
N THR A 177 7.90 6.64 -0.02
CA THR A 177 8.29 7.25 1.26
C THR A 177 7.32 6.92 2.40
N GLY A 178 6.23 6.21 2.11
CA GLY A 178 5.18 5.89 3.07
C GLY A 178 4.25 7.06 3.41
N THR A 179 4.47 8.26 2.87
CA THR A 179 3.72 9.47 3.23
C THR A 179 2.20 9.33 3.00
N THR A 180 1.79 8.69 1.91
CA THR A 180 0.36 8.42 1.64
C THR A 180 -0.25 7.50 2.70
N LEU A 181 0.47 6.46 3.08
CA LEU A 181 0.04 5.51 4.11
C LEU A 181 0.01 6.17 5.49
N ASP A 182 0.98 7.04 5.79
CA ASP A 182 1.01 7.81 7.04
C ASP A 182 -0.21 8.73 7.19
N GLU A 183 -0.57 9.46 6.12
CA GLU A 183 -1.73 10.36 6.15
C GLU A 183 -3.05 9.60 6.38
N ILE A 184 -3.21 8.46 5.71
CA ILE A 184 -4.40 7.62 5.91
C ILE A 184 -4.38 6.97 7.29
N ALA A 185 -3.23 6.50 7.77
CA ALA A 185 -3.10 5.90 9.08
C ALA A 185 -3.38 6.91 10.20
N ALA A 186 -2.87 8.14 10.08
CA ALA A 186 -3.19 9.22 11.02
C ALA A 186 -4.69 9.50 11.06
N LEU A 187 -5.32 9.66 9.89
CA LEU A 187 -6.76 9.88 9.77
C LEU A 187 -7.57 8.75 10.43
N LEU A 188 -7.21 7.49 10.19
CA LEU A 188 -7.91 6.35 10.77
C LEU A 188 -7.75 6.30 12.29
N LYS A 189 -6.54 6.54 12.81
CA LYS A 189 -6.27 6.58 14.25
C LYS A 189 -6.99 7.72 14.95
N GLU A 190 -7.08 8.90 14.33
CA GLU A 190 -7.90 10.03 14.82
C GLU A 190 -9.39 9.67 14.94
N HIS A 191 -9.87 8.69 14.18
CA HIS A 191 -11.25 8.19 14.23
C HIS A 191 -11.43 6.92 15.06
N GLY A 192 -10.42 6.52 15.85
CA GLY A 192 -10.52 5.47 16.85
C GLY A 192 -10.00 4.10 16.44
N VAL A 193 -9.35 3.97 15.25
CA VAL A 193 -8.67 2.73 14.85
C VAL A 193 -7.41 2.56 15.69
N SER A 194 -7.25 1.44 16.38
CA SER A 194 -6.09 1.19 17.27
C SER A 194 -4.82 0.85 16.49
N LYS A 195 -4.93 0.04 15.43
CA LYS A 195 -3.79 -0.45 14.67
C LYS A 195 -3.99 -0.33 13.16
N VAL A 196 -3.00 0.22 12.48
CA VAL A 196 -2.98 0.34 11.03
C VAL A 196 -1.72 -0.32 10.48
N TYR A 197 -1.91 -1.38 9.72
CA TYR A 197 -0.85 -2.09 9.01
C TYR A 197 -0.93 -1.80 7.51
N CYS A 198 0.16 -2.06 6.79
CA CYS A 198 0.20 -1.79 5.36
C CYS A 198 0.80 -2.97 4.61
N VAL A 199 0.26 -3.28 3.45
CA VAL A 199 0.87 -4.19 2.48
C VAL A 199 0.91 -3.53 1.11
N THR A 200 2.04 -3.65 0.41
CA THR A 200 2.23 -3.05 -0.91
C THR A 200 2.79 -4.06 -1.89
N LEU A 201 2.42 -3.92 -3.15
CA LEU A 201 2.92 -4.79 -4.21
C LEU A 201 4.42 -4.58 -4.43
N ALA A 202 4.88 -3.33 -4.42
CA ALA A 202 6.28 -3.02 -4.62
C ALA A 202 6.77 -1.86 -3.75
N CYS A 203 8.08 -1.84 -3.47
CA CYS A 203 8.75 -0.67 -2.90
C CYS A 203 9.73 -0.06 -3.90
N GLY A 204 9.77 1.26 -3.98
CA GLY A 204 10.85 1.97 -4.66
C GLY A 204 12.17 1.69 -3.96
N SER A 205 13.26 1.58 -4.73
CA SER A 205 14.62 1.54 -4.19
C SER A 205 14.81 2.81 -3.35
N GLY A 206 15.11 2.64 -2.07
CA GLY A 206 15.62 3.76 -1.29
C GLY A 206 16.94 4.20 -1.92
N VAL A 207 17.07 5.47 -2.24
CA VAL A 207 18.35 6.10 -2.55
C VAL A 207 19.15 6.18 -1.26
#